data_626430984c889cb7b32c36f52ba99168
#
_entry.id   626430984c889cb7b32c36f52ba99168
#
_cell.length_a   1.000
_cell.length_b   1.000
_cell.length_c   1.000
_cell.angle_alpha   90.00
_cell.angle_beta   90.00
_cell.angle_gamma   90.00
#
_symmetry.space_group_name_H-M   'P 1'
#
loop_
_entity.id
_entity.type
_entity.pdbx_description
1 polymer ?
#
loop_
_entity_poly.entity_id
_entity_poly.type
_entity_poly.pdbx_seq_one_letter_code
_entity_poly.pdbx_strand_id
1 'polypeptide(L)'
;MAPTLDSLQKLPAFNKTGVRLADVHKTGLGSSAALITSLVSGLLLHLGVIPADSFLTEGGTEAASEGRKLAHNLSQYVHCLAQGKVGSGFDVSAAVFGSQLYTRFDPAVLAPLMSESAVSALRSDRAAVRLNTFYVCSPQTPP
;
A
#
# COMPACT_ATOMS: atom_id res chain seq x y z
N MET A 1 32.86 10.80 2.85
CA MET A 1 33.01 9.58 3.67
C MET A 1 32.21 8.46 3.02
N ALA A 2 32.79 7.28 2.82
CA ALA A 2 32.03 6.13 2.35
C ALA A 2 31.11 5.63 3.48
N PRO A 3 29.85 5.27 3.21
CA PRO A 3 28.97 4.71 4.21
C PRO A 3 29.48 3.33 4.66
N THR A 4 29.69 3.18 5.94
CA THR A 4 30.05 1.89 6.56
C THR A 4 28.83 1.32 7.28
N LEU A 5 28.80 -0.02 7.52
CA LEU A 5 27.72 -0.66 8.26
C LEU A 5 27.55 -0.04 9.66
N ASP A 6 28.65 0.23 10.34
CA ASP A 6 28.65 0.88 11.67
C ASP A 6 28.04 2.29 11.62
N SER A 7 28.32 3.07 10.57
CA SER A 7 27.71 4.40 10.40
C SER A 7 26.21 4.33 10.13
N LEU A 8 25.74 3.32 9.39
CA LEU A 8 24.32 3.09 9.13
C LEU A 8 23.55 2.65 10.38
N GLN A 9 24.16 1.77 11.20
CA GLN A 9 23.55 1.32 12.46
C GLN A 9 23.41 2.43 13.50
N LYS A 10 24.22 3.49 13.41
CA LYS A 10 24.15 4.66 14.28
C LYS A 10 23.13 5.71 13.84
N LEU A 11 22.51 5.54 12.68
CA LEU A 11 21.46 6.46 12.23
C LEU A 11 20.23 6.33 13.12
N PRO A 12 19.62 7.45 13.55
CA PRO A 12 18.36 7.42 14.27
C PRO A 12 17.25 6.87 13.35
N ALA A 13 16.27 6.19 13.93
CA ALA A 13 15.11 5.64 13.19
C ALA A 13 14.32 6.74 12.44
N PHE A 14 14.34 7.97 12.96
CA PHE A 14 13.68 9.12 12.35
C PHE A 14 14.64 10.30 12.29
N ASN A 15 14.87 10.82 11.10
CA ASN A 15 15.66 12.03 10.88
C ASN A 15 14.73 13.23 10.67
N LYS A 16 15.05 14.34 11.35
CA LYS A 16 14.39 15.61 11.05
C LYS A 16 14.81 16.08 9.67
N THR A 17 13.84 16.34 8.80
CA THR A 17 14.15 16.87 7.46
C THR A 17 14.57 18.34 7.49
N GLY A 18 14.15 19.10 8.54
CA GLY A 18 14.45 20.53 8.67
C GLY A 18 13.77 21.44 7.64
N VAL A 19 12.94 20.88 6.77
CA VAL A 19 12.24 21.59 5.70
C VAL A 19 10.74 21.29 5.74
N ARG A 20 9.94 22.15 5.09
CA ARG A 20 8.50 21.90 4.96
C ARG A 20 8.25 20.65 4.11
N LEU A 21 7.12 19.98 4.31
CA LEU A 21 6.77 18.74 3.60
C LEU A 21 6.78 18.92 2.07
N ALA A 22 6.39 20.09 1.57
CA ALA A 22 6.42 20.40 0.14
C ALA A 22 7.85 20.48 -0.44
N ASP A 23 8.82 20.81 0.41
CA ASP A 23 10.22 21.05 0.02
C ASP A 23 11.11 19.83 0.29
N VAL A 24 10.53 18.73 0.78
CA VAL A 24 11.26 17.49 1.01
C VAL A 24 11.75 16.89 -0.31
N HIS A 25 13.05 16.67 -0.41
CA HIS A 25 13.65 16.04 -1.59
C HIS A 25 13.26 14.57 -1.66
N LYS A 26 12.44 14.21 -2.64
CA LYS A 26 11.97 12.83 -2.84
C LYS A 26 12.94 12.07 -3.72
N THR A 27 13.41 10.93 -3.24
CA THR A 27 14.42 10.10 -3.93
C THR A 27 13.82 9.12 -4.97
N GLY A 28 12.49 9.03 -5.09
CA GLY A 28 11.84 8.11 -6.02
C GLY A 28 11.86 6.64 -5.58
N LEU A 29 12.18 6.36 -4.32
CA LEU A 29 12.25 5.01 -3.76
C LEU A 29 10.89 4.47 -3.25
N GLY A 30 9.77 4.96 -3.77
CA GLY A 30 8.44 4.47 -3.40
C GLY A 30 7.90 5.02 -2.07
N SER A 31 8.42 6.16 -1.59
CA SER A 31 8.03 6.73 -0.29
C SER A 31 6.52 7.03 -0.17
N SER A 32 5.86 7.45 -1.25
CA SER A 32 4.42 7.71 -1.25
C SER A 32 3.61 6.41 -1.08
N ALA A 33 4.01 5.35 -1.77
CA ALA A 33 3.38 4.04 -1.63
C ALA A 33 3.58 3.48 -0.21
N ALA A 34 4.79 3.57 0.34
CA ALA A 34 5.08 3.15 1.70
C ALA A 34 4.22 3.90 2.73
N LEU A 35 4.09 5.22 2.60
CA LEU A 35 3.25 6.04 3.48
C LEU A 35 1.77 5.63 3.42
N ILE A 36 1.20 5.55 2.21
CA ILE A 36 -0.21 5.18 2.02
C ILE A 36 -0.47 3.76 2.52
N THR A 37 0.40 2.82 2.19
CA THR A 37 0.27 1.42 2.63
C THR A 37 0.33 1.30 4.14
N SER A 38 1.26 1.97 4.80
CA SER A 38 1.38 1.96 6.27
C SER A 38 0.13 2.55 6.94
N LEU A 39 -0.38 3.68 6.41
CA LEU A 39 -1.57 4.33 6.95
C LEU A 39 -2.81 3.46 6.78
N VAL A 40 -3.06 2.94 5.59
CA VAL A 40 -4.21 2.08 5.29
C VAL A 40 -4.15 0.80 6.12
N SER A 41 -3.01 0.12 6.14
CA SER A 41 -2.84 -1.12 6.92
C SER A 41 -3.01 -0.88 8.41
N GLY A 42 -2.43 0.21 8.94
CA GLY A 42 -2.57 0.58 10.34
C GLY A 42 -4.03 0.87 10.73
N LEU A 43 -4.80 1.54 9.89
CA LEU A 43 -6.22 1.78 10.10
C LEU A 43 -7.03 0.47 10.06
N LEU A 44 -6.78 -0.41 9.09
CA LEU A 44 -7.47 -1.69 8.98
C LEU A 44 -7.21 -2.59 10.21
N LEU A 45 -5.97 -2.62 10.70
CA LEU A 45 -5.59 -3.33 11.92
C LEU A 45 -6.26 -2.70 13.15
N HIS A 46 -6.18 -1.38 13.29
CA HIS A 46 -6.73 -0.66 14.43
C HIS A 46 -8.26 -0.83 14.56
N LEU A 47 -8.96 -0.83 13.42
CA LEU A 47 -10.40 -1.02 13.36
C LEU A 47 -10.83 -2.50 13.43
N GLY A 48 -9.89 -3.44 13.51
CA GLY A 48 -10.16 -4.87 13.55
C GLY A 48 -10.78 -5.42 12.25
N VAL A 49 -10.57 -4.71 11.12
CA VAL A 49 -11.08 -5.15 9.79
C VAL A 49 -10.28 -6.32 9.25
N ILE A 50 -8.99 -6.35 9.55
CA ILE A 50 -8.08 -7.44 9.19
C ILE A 50 -7.44 -8.03 10.46
N PRO A 51 -7.09 -9.33 10.45
CA PRO A 51 -6.40 -9.98 11.56
C PRO A 51 -5.05 -9.34 11.87
N ALA A 52 -4.63 -9.36 13.13
CA ALA A 52 -3.36 -8.79 13.57
C ALA A 52 -2.13 -9.48 12.95
N ASP A 53 -2.25 -10.76 12.61
CA ASP A 53 -1.23 -11.58 11.98
C ASP A 53 -1.16 -11.44 10.45
N SER A 54 -1.98 -10.57 9.84
CA SER A 54 -2.04 -10.37 8.38
C SER A 54 -0.70 -10.04 7.74
N PHE A 55 0.23 -9.46 8.47
CA PHE A 55 1.56 -9.08 7.97
C PHE A 55 2.70 -9.95 8.49
N LEU A 56 2.40 -11.03 9.22
CA LEU A 56 3.41 -12.00 9.61
C LEU A 56 3.83 -12.83 8.38
N THR A 57 5.14 -13.07 8.25
CA THR A 57 5.72 -13.75 7.08
C THR A 57 5.61 -15.26 7.15
N GLU A 58 5.48 -15.83 8.35
CA GLU A 58 5.44 -17.29 8.56
C GLU A 58 4.19 -17.68 9.36
N GLY A 59 3.56 -18.77 8.94
CA GLY A 59 2.46 -19.39 9.70
C GLY A 59 1.13 -18.63 9.70
N GLY A 60 0.95 -17.67 8.79
CA GLY A 60 -0.30 -16.91 8.70
C GLY A 60 -1.50 -17.79 8.31
N THR A 61 -2.66 -17.50 8.92
CA THR A 61 -3.93 -18.12 8.59
C THR A 61 -4.42 -17.71 7.18
N GLU A 62 -5.40 -18.44 6.61
CA GLU A 62 -6.07 -18.01 5.38
C GLU A 62 -6.69 -16.62 5.56
N ALA A 63 -7.31 -16.35 6.71
CA ALA A 63 -7.86 -15.03 7.03
C ALA A 63 -6.79 -13.93 7.05
N ALA A 64 -5.58 -14.22 7.54
CA ALA A 64 -4.45 -13.31 7.50
C ALA A 64 -3.99 -13.02 6.06
N SER A 65 -3.96 -14.04 5.20
CA SER A 65 -3.65 -13.88 3.78
C SER A 65 -4.68 -12.99 3.06
N GLU A 66 -5.96 -13.21 3.31
CA GLU A 66 -7.04 -12.37 2.76
C GLU A 66 -6.99 -10.95 3.32
N GLY A 67 -6.68 -10.78 4.60
CA GLY A 67 -6.46 -9.48 5.24
C GLY A 67 -5.33 -8.69 4.56
N ARG A 68 -4.22 -9.36 4.24
CA ARG A 68 -3.10 -8.75 3.50
C ARG A 68 -3.49 -8.34 2.08
N LYS A 69 -4.25 -9.18 1.37
CA LYS A 69 -4.78 -8.85 0.04
C LYS A 69 -5.72 -7.65 0.08
N LEU A 70 -6.61 -7.58 1.07
CA LEU A 70 -7.50 -6.44 1.27
C LEU A 70 -6.71 -5.15 1.51
N ALA A 71 -5.69 -5.20 2.39
CA ALA A 71 -4.82 -4.07 2.66
C ALA A 71 -4.09 -3.60 1.39
N HIS A 72 -3.58 -4.54 0.57
CA HIS A 72 -2.95 -4.24 -0.72
C HIS A 72 -3.93 -3.54 -1.68
N ASN A 73 -5.11 -4.13 -1.91
CA ASN A 73 -6.07 -3.61 -2.88
C ASN A 73 -6.56 -2.22 -2.50
N LEU A 74 -6.85 -2.00 -1.20
CA LEU A 74 -7.28 -0.69 -0.71
C LEU A 74 -6.14 0.33 -0.78
N SER A 75 -4.92 -0.05 -0.42
CA SER A 75 -3.75 0.83 -0.53
C SER A 75 -3.48 1.22 -1.99
N GLN A 76 -3.62 0.29 -2.92
CA GLN A 76 -3.48 0.54 -4.35
C GLN A 76 -4.51 1.56 -4.85
N TYR A 77 -5.76 1.38 -4.45
CA TYR A 77 -6.84 2.32 -4.81
C TYR A 77 -6.58 3.72 -4.24
N VAL A 78 -6.30 3.82 -2.94
CA VAL A 78 -6.04 5.09 -2.27
C VAL A 78 -4.80 5.78 -2.84
N HIS A 79 -3.74 5.01 -3.17
CA HIS A 79 -2.54 5.55 -3.80
C HIS A 79 -2.82 6.12 -5.19
N CYS A 80 -3.63 5.43 -6.00
CA CYS A 80 -4.07 5.92 -7.30
C CYS A 80 -4.90 7.21 -7.18
N LEU A 81 -5.84 7.26 -6.22
CA LEU A 81 -6.64 8.46 -5.93
C LEU A 81 -5.74 9.64 -5.54
N ALA A 82 -4.79 9.42 -4.63
CA ALA A 82 -3.87 10.46 -4.18
C ALA A 82 -2.98 11.01 -5.30
N GLN A 83 -2.68 10.20 -6.31
CA GLN A 83 -1.89 10.60 -7.47
C GLN A 83 -2.74 11.13 -8.64
N GLY A 84 -4.06 10.97 -8.60
CA GLY A 84 -4.98 11.34 -9.69
C GLY A 84 -4.81 10.48 -10.95
N LYS A 85 -4.17 9.32 -10.87
CA LYS A 85 -3.92 8.42 -12.00
C LYS A 85 -3.72 6.97 -11.55
N VAL A 86 -4.02 6.02 -12.44
CA VAL A 86 -3.72 4.61 -12.23
C VAL A 86 -2.27 4.33 -12.61
N GLY A 87 -1.42 4.14 -11.60
CA GLY A 87 -0.01 3.80 -11.77
C GLY A 87 0.23 2.32 -12.07
N SER A 88 1.49 1.89 -12.05
CA SER A 88 1.86 0.47 -12.25
C SER A 88 1.56 -0.40 -11.05
N GLY A 89 1.60 0.14 -9.83
CA GLY A 89 1.27 -0.54 -8.57
C GLY A 89 2.39 -1.39 -7.98
N PHE A 90 3.54 -1.51 -8.62
CA PHE A 90 4.64 -2.35 -8.10
C PHE A 90 5.16 -1.87 -6.75
N ASP A 91 5.17 -0.58 -6.52
CA ASP A 91 5.64 0.06 -5.28
C ASP A 91 4.71 -0.23 -4.09
N VAL A 92 3.39 -0.17 -4.29
CA VAL A 92 2.40 -0.57 -3.29
C VAL A 92 2.49 -2.08 -3.02
N SER A 93 2.63 -2.88 -4.09
CA SER A 93 2.76 -4.32 -3.97
C SER A 93 4.03 -4.70 -3.20
N ALA A 94 5.17 -4.06 -3.48
CA ALA A 94 6.41 -4.28 -2.74
C ALA A 94 6.29 -3.86 -1.26
N ALA A 95 5.55 -2.78 -0.97
CA ALA A 95 5.33 -2.33 0.41
C ALA A 95 4.50 -3.32 1.25
N VAL A 96 3.57 -4.05 0.61
CA VAL A 96 2.71 -5.04 1.30
C VAL A 96 3.35 -6.42 1.38
N PHE A 97 3.95 -6.89 0.29
CA PHE A 97 4.39 -8.29 0.14
C PHE A 97 5.91 -8.46 0.21
N GLY A 98 6.68 -7.38 0.16
CA GLY A 98 8.14 -7.44 0.12
C GLY A 98 8.66 -7.89 -1.25
N SER A 99 9.72 -8.70 -1.25
CA SER A 99 10.31 -9.26 -2.48
C SER A 99 9.37 -10.24 -3.16
N GLN A 100 9.09 -10.02 -4.44
CA GLN A 100 8.09 -10.80 -5.18
C GLN A 100 8.30 -10.73 -6.70
N LEU A 101 7.73 -11.67 -7.42
CA LEU A 101 7.53 -11.55 -8.86
C LEU A 101 6.24 -10.76 -9.10
N TYR A 102 6.36 -9.57 -9.69
CA TYR A 102 5.23 -8.68 -9.90
C TYR A 102 4.75 -8.70 -11.35
N THR A 103 3.47 -8.96 -11.54
CA THR A 103 2.79 -8.75 -12.83
C THR A 103 1.85 -7.55 -12.70
N ARG A 104 1.97 -6.60 -13.63
CA ARG A 104 1.12 -5.41 -13.62
C ARG A 104 -0.35 -5.81 -13.82
N PHE A 105 -1.22 -5.28 -12.96
CA PHE A 105 -2.67 -5.42 -13.13
C PHE A 105 -3.19 -4.57 -14.29
N ASP A 106 -4.37 -4.91 -14.82
CA ASP A 106 -5.05 -4.12 -15.86
C ASP A 106 -5.59 -2.82 -15.25
N PRO A 107 -5.14 -1.64 -15.72
CA PRO A 107 -5.67 -0.35 -15.25
C PRO A 107 -7.18 -0.19 -15.37
N ALA A 108 -7.82 -0.90 -16.29
CA ALA A 108 -9.27 -0.87 -16.48
C ALA A 108 -10.05 -1.32 -15.23
N VAL A 109 -9.42 -2.11 -14.36
CA VAL A 109 -10.03 -2.55 -13.08
C VAL A 109 -10.29 -1.38 -12.14
N LEU A 110 -9.38 -0.40 -12.07
CA LEU A 110 -9.49 0.76 -11.17
C LEU A 110 -10.08 2.01 -11.85
N ALA A 111 -9.96 2.13 -13.15
CA ALA A 111 -10.39 3.33 -13.89
C ALA A 111 -11.84 3.76 -13.59
N PRO A 112 -12.84 2.86 -13.51
CA PRO A 112 -14.21 3.24 -13.18
C PRO A 112 -14.36 3.84 -11.78
N LEU A 113 -13.54 3.40 -10.83
CA LEU A 113 -13.58 3.84 -9.43
C LEU A 113 -12.89 5.19 -9.22
N MET A 114 -12.10 5.64 -10.20
CA MET A 114 -11.38 6.91 -10.17
C MET A 114 -12.23 8.10 -10.59
N SER A 115 -13.48 7.88 -11.06
CA SER A 115 -14.38 8.97 -11.45
C SER A 115 -14.90 9.73 -10.23
N GLU A 116 -15.12 11.05 -10.37
CA GLU A 116 -15.68 11.87 -9.28
C GLU A 116 -17.05 11.37 -8.81
N SER A 117 -17.86 10.85 -9.74
CA SER A 117 -19.16 10.25 -9.43
C SER A 117 -19.03 9.00 -8.56
N ALA A 118 -18.06 8.12 -8.84
CA ALA A 118 -17.79 6.95 -8.03
C ALA A 118 -17.30 7.33 -6.63
N VAL A 119 -16.36 8.27 -6.53
CA VAL A 119 -15.84 8.76 -5.24
C VAL A 119 -16.97 9.42 -4.42
N SER A 120 -17.88 10.17 -5.06
CA SER A 120 -19.04 10.77 -4.41
C SER A 120 -20.03 9.70 -3.93
N ALA A 121 -20.29 8.67 -4.74
CA ALA A 121 -21.14 7.54 -4.35
C ALA A 121 -20.57 6.76 -3.15
N LEU A 122 -19.26 6.51 -3.12
CA LEU A 122 -18.59 5.88 -1.99
C LEU A 122 -18.71 6.70 -0.68
N ARG A 123 -18.82 8.01 -0.77
CA ARG A 123 -19.03 8.89 0.37
C ARG A 123 -20.48 8.87 0.89
N SER A 124 -21.46 8.69 0.00
CA SER A 124 -22.90 8.72 0.32
C SER A 124 -23.44 7.38 0.78
N ASP A 125 -22.92 6.27 0.27
CA ASP A 125 -23.42 4.92 0.54
C ASP A 125 -22.35 4.03 1.18
N ARG A 126 -22.43 3.90 2.51
CA ARG A 126 -21.56 3.00 3.29
C ARG A 126 -21.71 1.52 2.93
N ALA A 127 -22.80 1.13 2.27
CA ALA A 127 -23.08 -0.25 1.91
C ALA A 127 -22.52 -0.65 0.52
N ALA A 128 -22.19 0.31 -0.32
CA ALA A 128 -21.76 0.04 -1.70
C ALA A 128 -20.30 -0.43 -1.85
N VAL A 129 -19.50 -0.33 -0.79
CA VAL A 129 -18.07 -0.68 -0.84
C VAL A 129 -17.88 -2.18 -0.61
N ARG A 130 -18.25 -3.00 -1.57
CA ARG A 130 -17.77 -4.39 -1.64
C ARG A 130 -16.37 -4.41 -2.27
N LEU A 131 -15.36 -4.00 -1.50
CA LEU A 131 -13.95 -4.04 -1.90
C LEU A 131 -13.41 -5.48 -2.12
N ASN A 132 -14.18 -6.50 -1.74
CA ASN A 132 -13.80 -7.90 -1.88
C ASN A 132 -13.76 -8.41 -3.34
N THR A 133 -14.18 -7.61 -4.32
CA THR A 133 -14.28 -8.06 -5.72
C THR A 133 -13.05 -7.65 -6.56
N PHE A 134 -12.15 -6.84 -6.02
CA PHE A 134 -11.02 -6.33 -6.78
C PHE A 134 -9.74 -7.10 -6.46
N TYR A 135 -9.49 -8.19 -7.18
CA TYR A 135 -8.17 -8.81 -7.21
C TYR A 135 -7.25 -7.97 -8.09
N VAL A 136 -6.47 -7.10 -7.48
CA VAL A 136 -5.50 -6.28 -8.21
C VAL A 136 -4.20 -7.07 -8.47
N CYS A 137 -3.85 -8.02 -7.62
CA CYS A 137 -2.70 -8.90 -7.86
C CYS A 137 -2.69 -10.08 -6.88
N SER A 138 -2.35 -11.27 -7.35
CA SER A 138 -1.92 -12.38 -6.48
C SER A 138 -0.39 -12.39 -6.46
N PRO A 139 0.27 -12.28 -5.30
CA PRO A 139 1.71 -12.48 -5.22
C PRO A 139 2.02 -13.92 -5.65
N GLN A 140 2.82 -14.06 -6.69
CA GLN A 140 3.41 -15.36 -7.00
C GLN A 140 4.69 -15.46 -6.16
N THR A 141 4.72 -16.40 -5.25
CA THR A 141 5.97 -16.78 -4.58
C THR A 141 6.92 -17.32 -5.66
N PRO A 142 8.17 -16.86 -5.70
CA PRO A 142 9.16 -17.48 -6.58
C PRO A 142 9.35 -18.94 -6.17
N PRO A 143 9.63 -19.82 -7.14
CA PRO A 143 9.89 -21.25 -6.89
C PRO A 143 11.09 -21.45 -5.99
#